data_ccc506ab64bea002fbbfc9ec7b8ba395
#
_entry.id   ccc506ab64bea002fbbfc9ec7b8ba395
#
_cell.length_a   1.000
_cell.length_b   1.000
_cell.length_c   1.000
_cell.angle_alpha   90.00
_cell.angle_beta   90.00
_cell.angle_gamma   90.00
#
_symmetry.space_group_name_H-M   'P 1'
#
loop_
_entity.id
_entity.type
_entity.pdbx_description
1 polymer ?
#
loop_
_entity_poly.entity_id
_entity_poly.type
_entity_poly.pdbx_seq_one_letter_code
_entity_poly.pdbx_strand_id
1 'polypeptide(L)'
;VICLDDSSGRGSVVFAVIDCVGISGTDIRRIRERLADFAKENNIVSINISSIHCHSAIDTQGLWGDLPKMLKNNVKAIKDGRYDDIISGRDPEFMENLFEKTADAIKEAFDSMQRGKLTYVRTDAIDFARDKRPPYVWDKDIVRLRFIPDNGSEETVAAFMAAHPTALGAKNTLLSSDYIASMEHEINKAGKNFI
;
A
#
# COMPACT_ATOMS: atom_id res chain seq x y z
N VAL A 1 5.32 -5.85 2.27
CA VAL A 1 6.39 -4.91 2.67
C VAL A 1 7.73 -5.36 2.11
N ILE A 2 8.55 -4.43 1.63
CA ILE A 2 9.92 -4.66 1.16
C ILE A 2 10.86 -3.79 1.99
N CYS A 3 11.94 -4.38 2.52
CA CYS A 3 13.05 -3.67 3.13
C CYS A 3 14.30 -3.86 2.28
N LEU A 4 14.98 -2.77 1.93
CA LEU A 4 16.16 -2.78 1.07
C LEU A 4 17.33 -2.13 1.79
N ASP A 5 18.49 -2.81 1.79
CA ASP A 5 19.76 -2.29 2.27
C ASP A 5 20.85 -2.72 1.27
N ASP A 6 21.68 -1.78 0.86
CA ASP A 6 22.80 -2.05 -0.08
C ASP A 6 24.10 -2.42 0.61
N SER A 7 24.06 -2.61 1.93
CA SER A 7 25.21 -2.91 2.79
C SER A 7 26.34 -1.85 2.75
N SER A 8 26.03 -0.62 2.31
CA SER A 8 26.99 0.49 2.26
C SER A 8 27.13 1.24 3.59
N GLY A 9 26.25 0.94 4.57
CA GLY A 9 26.16 1.68 5.83
C GLY A 9 25.32 2.97 5.75
N ARG A 10 24.71 3.26 4.58
CA ARG A 10 23.84 4.44 4.42
C ARG A 10 22.47 4.28 5.06
N GLY A 11 22.10 3.04 5.42
CA GLY A 11 20.83 2.68 6.04
C GLY A 11 19.84 2.05 5.08
N SER A 12 18.76 1.54 5.66
CA SER A 12 17.73 0.78 4.97
C SER A 12 16.57 1.66 4.52
N VAL A 13 15.90 1.26 3.44
CA VAL A 13 14.68 1.89 2.92
C VAL A 13 13.55 0.87 2.94
N VAL A 14 12.39 1.30 3.41
CA VAL A 14 11.18 0.47 3.49
C VAL A 14 10.13 0.96 2.50
N PHE A 15 9.49 0.03 1.81
CA PHE A 15 8.28 0.22 1.01
C PHE A 15 7.19 -0.70 1.54
N ALA A 16 6.12 -0.11 2.06
CA ALA A 16 4.91 -0.82 2.48
C ALA A 16 3.75 -0.45 1.56
N VAL A 17 3.02 -1.44 1.10
CA VAL A 17 1.84 -1.27 0.26
C VAL A 17 0.63 -1.86 0.98
N ILE A 18 -0.47 -1.15 0.98
CA ILE A 18 -1.71 -1.54 1.67
C ILE A 18 -2.82 -1.74 0.63
N ASP A 19 -3.51 -2.86 0.71
CA ASP A 19 -4.66 -3.17 -0.13
C ASP A 19 -5.89 -2.39 0.34
N CYS A 20 -5.91 -1.10 0.00
CA CYS A 20 -7.02 -0.20 0.33
C CYS A 20 -7.16 0.88 -0.76
N VAL A 21 -8.25 1.65 -0.68
CA VAL A 21 -8.52 2.73 -1.63
C VAL A 21 -7.53 3.89 -1.50
N GLY A 22 -7.01 4.13 -0.30
CA GLY A 22 -6.05 5.19 -0.06
C GLY A 22 -5.62 5.27 1.39
N ILE A 23 -4.47 5.87 1.63
CA ILE A 23 -3.95 6.16 2.96
C ILE A 23 -3.57 7.63 3.04
N SER A 24 -4.07 8.36 4.05
CA SER A 24 -3.81 9.80 4.17
C SER A 24 -2.39 10.07 4.69
N GLY A 25 -1.86 11.26 4.37
CA GLY A 25 -0.56 11.67 4.90
C GLY A 25 -0.52 11.74 6.43
N THR A 26 -1.67 11.99 7.09
CA THR A 26 -1.80 11.94 8.55
C THR A 26 -1.70 10.51 9.07
N ASP A 27 -2.35 9.57 8.41
CA ASP A 27 -2.30 8.15 8.79
C ASP A 27 -0.89 7.59 8.61
N ILE A 28 -0.21 7.95 7.51
CA ILE A 28 1.20 7.59 7.27
C ILE A 28 2.10 8.12 8.40
N ARG A 29 1.88 9.36 8.85
CA ARG A 29 2.65 9.91 9.99
C ARG A 29 2.42 9.11 11.26
N ARG A 30 1.18 8.73 11.59
CA ARG A 30 0.86 7.90 12.75
C ARG A 30 1.56 6.53 12.72
N ILE A 31 1.64 5.90 11.55
CA ILE A 31 2.39 4.64 11.40
C ILE A 31 3.88 4.88 11.61
N ARG A 32 4.45 5.94 11.02
CA ARG A 32 5.86 6.28 11.19
C ARG A 32 6.22 6.63 12.63
N GLU A 33 5.33 7.29 13.37
CA GLU A 33 5.51 7.60 14.79
C GLU A 33 5.64 6.34 15.65
N ARG A 34 4.86 5.28 15.36
CA ARG A 34 4.97 3.96 16.01
C ARG A 34 6.29 3.25 15.73
N LEU A 35 6.94 3.63 14.66
CA LEU A 35 8.20 3.04 14.20
C LEU A 35 9.42 3.92 14.52
N ALA A 36 9.25 5.07 15.17
CA ALA A 36 10.30 6.07 15.30
C ALA A 36 11.56 5.52 16.00
N ASP A 37 11.40 4.87 17.15
CA ASP A 37 12.51 4.28 17.89
C ASP A 37 13.12 3.11 17.13
N PHE A 38 12.29 2.21 16.62
CA PHE A 38 12.73 1.08 15.80
C PHE A 38 13.53 1.52 14.58
N ALA A 39 13.05 2.53 13.86
CA ALA A 39 13.74 3.07 12.68
C ALA A 39 15.09 3.69 13.04
N LYS A 40 15.15 4.41 14.16
CA LYS A 40 16.40 5.01 14.66
C LYS A 40 17.42 3.95 15.07
N GLU A 41 17.01 2.95 15.83
CA GLU A 41 17.87 1.87 16.33
C GLU A 41 18.44 1.01 15.19
N ASN A 42 17.68 0.83 14.11
CA ASN A 42 18.01 -0.02 12.98
C ASN A 42 18.50 0.75 11.73
N ASN A 43 18.80 2.05 11.88
CA ASN A 43 19.27 2.90 10.78
C ASN A 43 18.34 2.82 9.53
N ILE A 44 17.01 2.84 9.75
CA ILE A 44 16.03 2.94 8.67
C ILE A 44 15.87 4.40 8.30
N VAL A 45 16.36 4.78 7.13
CA VAL A 45 16.41 6.19 6.69
C VAL A 45 15.15 6.65 5.96
N SER A 46 14.32 5.72 5.49
CA SER A 46 13.07 6.06 4.82
C SER A 46 12.04 4.94 4.96
N ILE A 47 10.80 5.32 5.32
CA ILE A 47 9.64 4.43 5.35
C ILE A 47 8.60 5.03 4.41
N ASN A 48 8.39 4.38 3.26
CA ASN A 48 7.44 4.78 2.23
C ASN A 48 6.21 3.88 2.32
N ILE A 49 5.05 4.50 2.52
CA ILE A 49 3.77 3.78 2.64
C ILE A 49 2.84 4.28 1.55
N SER A 50 2.25 3.37 0.82
CA SER A 50 1.30 3.65 -0.26
C SER A 50 0.12 2.68 -0.24
N SER A 51 -0.88 2.94 -1.07
CA SER A 51 -1.99 2.04 -1.31
C SER A 51 -2.01 1.64 -2.79
N ILE A 52 -2.58 0.47 -3.09
CA ILE A 52 -2.81 0.05 -4.47
C ILE A 52 -3.99 0.77 -5.13
N HIS A 53 -4.73 1.57 -4.37
CA HIS A 53 -5.93 2.28 -4.79
C HIS A 53 -7.07 1.35 -5.26
N CYS A 54 -7.21 0.20 -4.62
CA CYS A 54 -8.24 -0.78 -4.95
C CYS A 54 -9.62 -0.35 -4.46
N HIS A 55 -10.59 -0.29 -5.37
CA HIS A 55 -11.98 0.09 -5.07
C HIS A 55 -12.84 -1.07 -4.54
N SER A 56 -12.35 -2.30 -4.62
CA SER A 56 -12.98 -3.49 -4.03
C SER A 56 -12.44 -3.83 -2.64
N ALA A 57 -11.58 -2.97 -2.08
CA ALA A 57 -11.00 -3.10 -0.75
C ALA A 57 -11.72 -2.19 0.26
N ILE A 58 -11.19 -2.13 1.47
CA ILE A 58 -11.78 -1.36 2.58
C ILE A 58 -11.64 0.14 2.36
N ASP A 59 -12.68 0.89 2.73
CA ASP A 59 -12.69 2.35 2.70
C ASP A 59 -11.91 2.96 3.88
N THR A 60 -10.65 3.23 3.63
CA THR A 60 -9.74 3.89 4.58
C THR A 60 -9.77 5.41 4.49
N GLN A 61 -10.63 5.99 3.64
CA GLN A 61 -10.74 7.44 3.45
C GLN A 61 -12.13 8.01 3.79
N GLY A 62 -13.14 7.16 4.04
CA GLY A 62 -14.51 7.57 4.32
C GLY A 62 -15.26 8.06 3.08
N LEU A 63 -14.91 7.57 1.89
CA LEU A 63 -15.47 7.99 0.61
C LEU A 63 -16.91 7.48 0.41
N TRP A 64 -17.25 6.34 1.00
CA TRP A 64 -18.56 5.67 0.89
C TRP A 64 -19.37 5.71 2.19
N GLY A 65 -18.98 6.59 3.12
CA GLY A 65 -19.77 6.86 4.33
C GLY A 65 -21.10 7.56 4.02
N ASP A 66 -21.99 7.60 5.02
CA ASP A 66 -23.26 8.35 4.95
C ASP A 66 -22.97 9.87 4.97
N LEU A 67 -22.69 10.45 3.80
CA LEU A 67 -22.34 11.85 3.65
C LEU A 67 -23.37 12.82 4.25
N PRO A 68 -24.72 12.67 4.06
CA PRO A 68 -25.72 13.53 4.68
C PRO A 68 -25.64 13.51 6.21
N LYS A 69 -25.50 12.32 6.80
CA LYS A 69 -25.36 12.14 8.25
C LYS A 69 -24.06 12.76 8.77
N MET A 70 -22.96 12.52 8.08
CA MET A 70 -21.66 13.09 8.42
C MET A 70 -21.68 14.61 8.36
N LEU A 71 -22.19 15.20 7.28
CA LEU A 71 -22.32 16.66 7.14
C LEU A 71 -23.15 17.27 8.25
N LYS A 72 -24.33 16.69 8.54
CA LYS A 72 -25.21 17.18 9.62
C LYS A 72 -24.50 17.14 10.97
N ASN A 73 -23.83 16.05 11.29
CA ASN A 73 -23.08 15.89 12.54
C ASN A 73 -21.91 16.89 12.62
N ASN A 74 -21.08 16.95 11.57
CA ASN A 74 -19.87 17.74 11.56
C ASN A 74 -20.16 19.25 11.60
N VAL A 75 -21.19 19.72 10.87
CA VAL A 75 -21.62 21.12 10.96
C VAL A 75 -22.08 21.47 12.36
N LYS A 76 -22.82 20.57 13.03
CA LYS A 76 -23.23 20.79 14.41
C LYS A 76 -22.05 20.79 15.37
N ALA A 77 -21.15 19.80 15.25
CA ALA A 77 -19.94 19.69 16.07
C ALA A 77 -19.06 20.95 15.96
N ILE A 78 -18.84 21.44 14.73
CA ILE A 78 -18.06 22.67 14.49
C ILE A 78 -18.74 23.90 15.12
N LYS A 79 -20.05 24.05 14.92
CA LYS A 79 -20.79 25.19 15.52
C LYS A 79 -20.75 25.21 17.05
N ASP A 80 -20.76 24.02 17.65
CA ASP A 80 -20.74 23.86 19.12
C ASP A 80 -19.29 23.83 19.66
N GLY A 81 -18.25 24.00 18.82
CA GLY A 81 -16.84 23.93 19.22
C GLY A 81 -16.34 22.54 19.64
N ARG A 82 -17.09 21.49 19.28
CA ARG A 82 -16.81 20.09 19.65
C ARG A 82 -16.06 19.37 18.53
N TYR A 83 -14.82 19.77 18.29
CA TYR A 83 -14.01 19.26 17.17
C TYR A 83 -13.69 17.76 17.28
N ASP A 84 -13.64 17.22 18.50
CA ASP A 84 -13.41 15.79 18.74
C ASP A 84 -14.59 14.91 18.31
N ASP A 85 -15.78 15.50 18.15
CA ASP A 85 -16.99 14.81 17.69
C ASP A 85 -17.10 14.73 16.15
N ILE A 86 -16.10 15.20 15.42
CA ILE A 86 -16.10 15.16 13.95
C ILE A 86 -15.97 13.72 13.46
N ILE A 87 -16.92 13.29 12.63
CA ILE A 87 -16.96 11.96 12.04
C ILE A 87 -16.25 11.99 10.68
N SER A 88 -15.30 11.10 10.48
CA SER A 88 -14.54 10.96 9.22
C SER A 88 -15.17 9.97 8.22
N GLY A 89 -16.20 9.23 8.62
CA GLY A 89 -16.76 8.12 7.81
C GLY A 89 -15.94 6.84 7.86
N ARG A 90 -14.84 6.83 8.58
CA ARG A 90 -13.97 5.66 8.78
C ARG A 90 -14.29 5.02 10.14
N ASP A 91 -14.08 3.72 10.25
CA ASP A 91 -14.10 3.02 11.53
C ASP A 91 -12.79 3.30 12.29
N PRO A 92 -12.84 3.94 13.48
CA PRO A 92 -11.63 4.32 14.22
C PRO A 92 -10.85 3.09 14.74
N GLU A 93 -11.56 2.05 15.19
CA GLU A 93 -10.93 0.82 15.71
C GLU A 93 -10.22 0.06 14.59
N PHE A 94 -10.88 -0.06 13.44
CA PHE A 94 -10.27 -0.64 12.26
C PHE A 94 -9.01 0.13 11.83
N MET A 95 -9.07 1.46 11.80
CA MET A 95 -7.92 2.27 11.39
C MET A 95 -6.75 2.14 12.37
N GLU A 96 -7.02 2.07 13.67
CA GLU A 96 -5.99 1.87 14.69
C GLU A 96 -5.31 0.50 14.54
N ASN A 97 -6.08 -0.56 14.33
CA ASN A 97 -5.57 -1.90 14.04
C ASN A 97 -4.75 -1.93 12.73
N LEU A 98 -5.20 -1.23 11.69
CA LEU A 98 -4.45 -1.10 10.43
C LEU A 98 -3.07 -0.48 10.66
N PHE A 99 -2.98 0.58 11.47
CA PHE A 99 -1.71 1.24 11.78
C PHE A 99 -0.76 0.32 12.53
N GLU A 100 -1.27 -0.40 13.53
CA GLU A 100 -0.50 -1.36 14.31
C GLU A 100 0.02 -2.50 13.42
N LYS A 101 -0.89 -3.15 12.66
CA LYS A 101 -0.53 -4.24 11.76
C LYS A 101 0.45 -3.83 10.68
N THR A 102 0.34 -2.61 10.17
CA THR A 102 1.30 -2.08 9.18
C THR A 102 2.68 -1.88 9.83
N ALA A 103 2.73 -1.36 11.05
CA ALA A 103 3.99 -1.20 11.76
C ALA A 103 4.64 -2.55 12.09
N ASP A 104 3.86 -3.53 12.54
CA ASP A 104 4.35 -4.88 12.83
C ASP A 104 4.88 -5.58 11.56
N ALA A 105 4.16 -5.49 10.45
CA ALA A 105 4.61 -6.04 9.17
C ALA A 105 5.93 -5.39 8.67
N ILE A 106 6.15 -4.11 8.97
CA ILE A 106 7.41 -3.45 8.65
C ILE A 106 8.57 -4.00 9.50
N LYS A 107 8.35 -4.21 10.80
CA LYS A 107 9.35 -4.81 11.68
C LYS A 107 9.69 -6.22 11.24
N GLU A 108 8.66 -7.05 11.00
CA GLU A 108 8.83 -8.44 10.54
C GLU A 108 9.62 -8.51 9.21
N ALA A 109 9.28 -7.64 8.25
CA ALA A 109 9.99 -7.58 6.98
C ALA A 109 11.45 -7.15 7.14
N PHE A 110 11.74 -6.24 8.07
CA PHE A 110 13.11 -5.83 8.39
C PHE A 110 13.89 -6.97 9.05
N ASP A 111 13.32 -7.63 10.05
CA ASP A 111 13.96 -8.72 10.79
C ASP A 111 14.21 -9.96 9.91
N SER A 112 13.42 -10.13 8.85
CA SER A 112 13.54 -11.23 7.89
C SER A 112 14.43 -10.92 6.68
N MET A 113 15.11 -9.77 6.64
CA MET A 113 16.01 -9.40 5.53
C MET A 113 17.08 -10.45 5.30
N GLN A 114 17.36 -10.73 4.03
CA GLN A 114 18.34 -11.72 3.61
C GLN A 114 19.32 -11.10 2.61
N ARG A 115 20.52 -11.69 2.50
CA ARG A 115 21.46 -11.36 1.43
C ARG A 115 20.99 -11.97 0.12
N GLY A 116 21.20 -11.24 -0.97
CA GLY A 116 20.83 -11.72 -2.27
C GLY A 116 21.08 -10.70 -3.37
N LYS A 117 20.63 -11.02 -4.56
CA LYS A 117 20.75 -10.18 -5.74
C LYS A 117 19.43 -9.52 -6.09
N LEU A 118 19.40 -8.20 -6.12
CA LEU A 118 18.28 -7.42 -6.63
C LEU A 118 18.52 -7.07 -8.10
N THR A 119 17.51 -7.31 -8.93
CA THR A 119 17.49 -6.92 -10.34
C THR A 119 16.21 -6.16 -10.65
N TYR A 120 16.23 -5.30 -11.66
CA TYR A 120 15.03 -4.67 -12.17
C TYR A 120 14.92 -4.77 -13.68
N VAL A 121 13.69 -4.81 -14.18
CA VAL A 121 13.39 -4.81 -15.61
C VAL A 121 12.23 -3.84 -15.82
N ARG A 122 12.31 -3.04 -16.87
CA ARG A 122 11.22 -2.20 -17.38
C ARG A 122 10.67 -2.82 -18.66
N THR A 123 9.37 -3.04 -18.72
CA THR A 123 8.68 -3.66 -19.85
C THR A 123 7.49 -2.81 -20.23
N ASP A 124 7.25 -2.63 -21.51
CA ASP A 124 6.05 -1.97 -22.01
C ASP A 124 4.81 -2.87 -21.84
N ALA A 125 3.74 -2.34 -21.28
CA ALA A 125 2.48 -3.05 -21.01
C ALA A 125 1.31 -2.48 -21.83
N ILE A 126 1.50 -2.28 -23.11
CA ILE A 126 0.63 -1.53 -24.03
C ILE A 126 -0.85 -1.96 -23.95
N ASP A 127 -1.12 -3.26 -23.83
CA ASP A 127 -2.47 -3.81 -23.93
C ASP A 127 -3.16 -4.00 -22.56
N PHE A 128 -2.46 -3.76 -21.46
CA PHE A 128 -2.96 -4.02 -20.12
C PHE A 128 -3.80 -2.86 -19.57
N ALA A 129 -3.39 -1.62 -19.81
CA ALA A 129 -4.06 -0.42 -19.32
C ALA A 129 -4.23 0.61 -20.44
N ARG A 130 -5.26 1.43 -20.32
CA ARG A 130 -5.50 2.56 -21.24
C ARG A 130 -6.15 3.72 -20.51
N ASP A 131 -5.85 4.93 -20.93
CA ASP A 131 -6.63 6.10 -20.54
C ASP A 131 -8.01 6.08 -21.23
N LYS A 132 -9.05 6.43 -20.49
CA LYS A 132 -10.43 6.49 -21.00
C LYS A 132 -10.87 7.87 -21.47
N ARG A 133 -10.07 8.91 -21.21
CA ARG A 133 -10.41 10.31 -21.49
C ARG A 133 -9.35 11.00 -22.34
N PRO A 134 -9.74 11.65 -23.45
CA PRO A 134 -8.79 12.43 -24.24
C PRO A 134 -8.37 13.73 -23.49
N PRO A 135 -7.15 14.23 -23.69
CA PRO A 135 -6.07 13.58 -24.44
C PRO A 135 -5.57 12.33 -23.70
N TYR A 136 -5.32 11.25 -24.44
CA TYR A 136 -4.86 9.99 -23.83
C TYR A 136 -3.42 10.11 -23.36
N VAL A 137 -3.24 10.08 -22.05
CA VAL A 137 -1.92 10.16 -21.41
C VAL A 137 -1.84 9.12 -20.28
N TRP A 138 -0.96 8.14 -20.44
CA TRP A 138 -0.69 7.15 -19.38
C TRP A 138 0.75 6.65 -19.46
N ASP A 139 1.27 6.20 -18.33
CA ASP A 139 2.51 5.45 -18.27
C ASP A 139 2.23 4.01 -18.72
N LYS A 140 2.99 3.54 -19.71
CA LYS A 140 2.84 2.20 -20.31
C LYS A 140 3.76 1.17 -19.67
N ASP A 141 4.63 1.59 -18.78
CA ASP A 141 5.66 0.74 -18.24
C ASP A 141 5.17 -0.10 -17.07
N ILE A 142 5.64 -1.33 -17.04
CA ILE A 142 5.72 -2.14 -15.82
C ILE A 142 7.18 -2.22 -15.40
N VAL A 143 7.48 -1.71 -14.21
CA VAL A 143 8.78 -1.91 -13.57
C VAL A 143 8.66 -3.10 -12.63
N ARG A 144 9.47 -4.11 -12.85
CA ARG A 144 9.56 -5.31 -12.00
C ARG A 144 10.88 -5.32 -11.26
N LEU A 145 10.82 -5.40 -9.95
CA LEU A 145 11.95 -5.79 -9.10
C LEU A 145 11.90 -7.30 -8.87
N ARG A 146 13.06 -7.93 -8.86
CA ARG A 146 13.23 -9.35 -8.53
C ARG A 146 14.40 -9.48 -7.58
N PHE A 147 14.12 -10.03 -6.42
CA PHE A 147 15.12 -10.38 -5.43
C PHE A 147 15.35 -11.90 -5.44
N ILE A 148 16.61 -12.30 -5.52
CA ILE A 148 17.05 -13.69 -5.54
C ILE A 148 17.91 -13.90 -4.30
N PRO A 149 17.42 -14.61 -3.27
CA PRO A 149 18.17 -14.87 -2.03
C PRO A 149 19.38 -15.78 -2.28
N ASP A 150 20.52 -15.47 -1.63
CA ASP A 150 21.75 -16.27 -1.72
C ASP A 150 21.61 -17.66 -1.08
N ASN A 151 20.65 -17.82 -0.15
CA ASN A 151 20.41 -19.08 0.56
C ASN A 151 19.51 -20.07 -0.19
N GLY A 152 19.04 -19.72 -1.39
CA GLY A 152 18.18 -20.56 -2.20
C GLY A 152 16.71 -20.62 -1.77
N SER A 153 16.28 -19.75 -0.85
CA SER A 153 14.84 -19.59 -0.54
C SER A 153 14.08 -18.96 -1.72
N GLU A 154 12.76 -18.89 -1.60
CA GLU A 154 11.90 -18.38 -2.67
C GLU A 154 12.26 -16.95 -3.07
N GLU A 155 12.26 -16.72 -4.37
CA GLU A 155 12.46 -15.38 -4.94
C GLU A 155 11.27 -14.47 -4.62
N THR A 156 11.52 -13.18 -4.45
CA THR A 156 10.47 -12.18 -4.29
C THR A 156 10.39 -11.29 -5.53
N VAL A 157 9.17 -11.06 -6.01
CA VAL A 157 8.87 -10.20 -7.15
C VAL A 157 7.97 -9.06 -6.68
N ALA A 158 8.35 -7.83 -7.01
CA ALA A 158 7.48 -6.66 -6.86
C ALA A 158 7.23 -6.02 -8.22
N ALA A 159 6.00 -5.56 -8.46
CA ALA A 159 5.60 -4.90 -9.69
C ALA A 159 5.07 -3.49 -9.43
N PHE A 160 5.49 -2.54 -10.26
CA PHE A 160 5.03 -1.15 -10.22
C PHE A 160 4.48 -0.79 -11.60
N MET A 161 3.22 -0.32 -11.62
CA MET A 161 2.54 0.07 -12.86
C MET A 161 1.46 1.10 -12.60
N ALA A 162 1.18 1.93 -13.59
CA ALA A 162 0.14 2.94 -13.54
C ALA A 162 -1.19 2.38 -14.08
N ALA A 163 -1.80 1.44 -13.35
CA ALA A 163 -3.07 0.83 -13.73
C ALA A 163 -4.04 0.80 -12.56
N HIS A 164 -5.14 1.54 -12.68
CA HIS A 164 -6.16 1.66 -11.66
C HIS A 164 -6.88 0.31 -11.41
N PRO A 165 -6.86 -0.28 -10.20
CA PRO A 165 -7.45 -1.59 -9.93
C PRO A 165 -8.97 -1.48 -9.77
N THR A 166 -9.66 -1.43 -10.90
CA THR A 166 -11.12 -1.32 -11.05
C THR A 166 -11.67 -2.28 -12.10
N ALA A 167 -10.98 -3.40 -12.37
CA ALA A 167 -11.37 -4.38 -13.38
C ALA A 167 -12.70 -5.09 -13.03
N LEU A 168 -12.93 -5.35 -11.74
CA LEU A 168 -14.17 -5.98 -11.26
C LEU A 168 -15.40 -5.05 -11.37
N GLY A 169 -15.19 -3.74 -11.40
CA GLY A 169 -16.23 -2.74 -11.57
C GLY A 169 -17.24 -2.65 -10.43
N ALA A 170 -18.26 -1.78 -10.60
CA ALA A 170 -19.24 -1.45 -9.57
C ALA A 170 -20.22 -2.58 -9.18
N LYS A 171 -20.24 -3.69 -9.91
CA LYS A 171 -21.09 -4.85 -9.60
C LYS A 171 -20.45 -5.79 -8.57
N ASN A 172 -19.16 -5.68 -8.33
CA ASN A 172 -18.49 -6.47 -7.32
C ASN A 172 -18.86 -5.98 -5.91
N THR A 173 -19.32 -6.90 -5.07
CA THR A 173 -19.70 -6.65 -3.67
C THR A 173 -18.80 -7.40 -2.67
N LEU A 174 -17.77 -8.06 -3.16
CA LEU A 174 -16.83 -8.84 -2.35
C LEU A 174 -15.52 -8.07 -2.18
N LEU A 175 -14.87 -8.25 -1.04
CA LEU A 175 -13.51 -7.75 -0.82
C LEU A 175 -12.53 -8.46 -1.77
N SER A 176 -11.69 -7.68 -2.42
CA SER A 176 -10.69 -8.18 -3.36
C SER A 176 -9.63 -7.09 -3.61
N SER A 177 -8.39 -7.49 -3.85
CA SER A 177 -7.36 -6.62 -4.43
C SER A 177 -7.47 -6.47 -5.96
N ASP A 178 -8.65 -6.80 -6.53
CA ASP A 178 -8.96 -6.69 -7.96
C ASP A 178 -8.02 -7.55 -8.82
N TYR A 179 -7.55 -7.11 -9.98
CA TYR A 179 -6.65 -7.87 -10.84
C TYR A 179 -5.29 -8.18 -10.16
N ILE A 180 -4.91 -7.44 -9.15
CA ILE A 180 -3.65 -7.65 -8.40
C ILE A 180 -3.68 -9.02 -7.70
N ALA A 181 -4.85 -9.46 -7.17
CA ALA A 181 -5.01 -10.81 -6.63
C ALA A 181 -4.69 -11.90 -7.67
N SER A 182 -5.05 -11.68 -8.92
CA SER A 182 -4.73 -12.62 -10.00
C SER A 182 -3.24 -12.64 -10.33
N MET A 183 -2.57 -11.48 -10.29
CA MET A 183 -1.12 -11.40 -10.46
C MET A 183 -0.38 -12.13 -9.35
N GLU A 184 -0.77 -11.89 -8.10
CA GLU A 184 -0.24 -12.60 -6.93
C GLU A 184 -0.40 -14.10 -7.07
N HIS A 185 -1.60 -14.57 -7.41
CA HIS A 185 -1.89 -15.99 -7.61
C HIS A 185 -0.97 -16.64 -8.65
N GLU A 186 -0.78 -16.03 -9.80
CA GLU A 186 0.06 -16.58 -10.87
C GLU A 186 1.55 -16.58 -10.50
N ILE A 187 2.03 -15.57 -9.78
CA ILE A 187 3.42 -15.50 -9.35
C ILE A 187 3.68 -16.51 -8.22
N ASN A 188 2.77 -16.63 -7.25
CA ASN A 188 2.87 -17.62 -6.17
C ASN A 188 2.81 -19.05 -6.72
N LYS A 189 1.97 -19.32 -7.71
CA LYS A 189 1.93 -20.60 -8.42
C LYS A 189 3.24 -20.95 -9.13
N ALA A 190 4.01 -19.96 -9.53
CA ALA A 190 5.35 -20.13 -10.09
C ALA A 190 6.44 -20.32 -9.01
N GLY A 191 6.07 -20.48 -7.73
CA GLY A 191 7.00 -20.67 -6.62
C GLY A 191 7.78 -19.41 -6.24
N LYS A 192 7.15 -18.24 -6.33
CA LYS A 192 7.75 -16.95 -5.98
C LYS A 192 6.80 -16.14 -5.11
N ASN A 193 7.36 -15.37 -4.20
CA ASN A 193 6.59 -14.40 -3.43
C ASN A 193 6.27 -13.16 -4.30
N PHE A 194 5.07 -12.61 -4.17
CA PHE A 194 4.64 -11.38 -4.84
C PHE A 194 4.35 -10.26 -3.84
N ILE A 195 4.76 -9.03 -4.21
CA ILE A 195 4.49 -7.82 -3.42
C ILE A 195 4.05 -6.68 -4.35
#